data_b20dee17a34c57b4c873a7722453c710
#
_entry.id   b20dee17a34c57b4c873a7722453c710
#
_cell.length_a   1.000
_cell.length_b   1.000
_cell.length_c   1.000
_cell.angle_alpha   90.00
_cell.angle_beta   90.00
_cell.angle_gamma   90.00
#
_symmetry.space_group_name_H-M   'P 1'
#
loop_
_entity.id
_entity.type
_entity.pdbx_description
1 polymer ?
#
loop_
_entity_poly.entity_id
_entity_poly.type
_entity_poly.pdbx_seq_one_letter_code
_entity_poly.pdbx_strand_id
1 'polypeptide(L)'
;MAKPIDAKTVMSDIKMLPDSEIRLIYNGVYEMLNPAVPIDESISNAKKNRGYACPDCGGRAVKNGRNASGHQTYRCTKCGKRFTSLTGTFMQGTRKDAGTWRIFLDGLLNSHTLEDIAKASGISVTTAFYWRQKVFDALLELNGDVSLSGVIEADETFILDDFKGNHKKFVLPRPARRHISKAAVAGLSKCQVCVPCMMDSNGNAKALITNTGKIDAKTLDAAFGDAVVPGSIMCSDAATVYRRFSASRSITLYQIPPKKHKSGPYDIQKINALHHDLKDLLEKDTRGVASKYANGYIAFACWKATHDGPDSEVVSQLIADIAKGTSVKITKKISDRAALPTIT
;
A
#
# COMPACT_ATOMS: atom_id res chain seq x y z
N MET A 1 -25.79 23.18 -39.70
CA MET A 1 -25.08 21.94 -39.41
C MET A 1 -23.77 22.30 -38.77
N ALA A 2 -23.46 21.81 -37.56
CA ALA A 2 -22.17 22.02 -36.92
C ALA A 2 -21.08 21.35 -37.78
N LYS A 3 -19.92 22.02 -37.96
CA LYS A 3 -18.77 21.39 -38.62
C LYS A 3 -18.35 20.14 -37.84
N PRO A 4 -18.01 19.05 -38.53
CA PRO A 4 -17.49 17.87 -37.85
C PRO A 4 -16.23 18.26 -37.08
N ILE A 5 -16.16 17.85 -35.82
CA ILE A 5 -14.99 18.09 -34.96
C ILE A 5 -13.86 17.20 -35.49
N ASP A 6 -12.76 17.83 -35.92
CA ASP A 6 -11.58 17.14 -36.44
C ASP A 6 -10.59 16.91 -35.30
N ALA A 7 -10.08 15.70 -35.19
CA ALA A 7 -9.13 15.31 -34.15
C ALA A 7 -7.84 16.14 -34.14
N LYS A 8 -7.35 16.62 -35.30
CA LYS A 8 -6.17 17.47 -35.39
C LYS A 8 -6.41 18.85 -34.78
N THR A 9 -7.58 19.42 -34.99
CA THR A 9 -8.00 20.70 -34.40
C THR A 9 -8.09 20.54 -32.87
N VAL A 10 -8.77 19.48 -32.39
CA VAL A 10 -8.87 19.19 -30.95
C VAL A 10 -7.48 19.03 -30.31
N MET A 11 -6.57 18.30 -30.93
CA MET A 11 -5.20 18.13 -30.43
C MET A 11 -4.39 19.44 -30.43
N SER A 12 -4.67 20.34 -31.37
CA SER A 12 -4.07 21.68 -31.36
C SER A 12 -4.56 22.52 -30.19
N ASP A 13 -5.86 22.47 -29.92
CA ASP A 13 -6.49 23.21 -28.82
C ASP A 13 -6.02 22.66 -27.43
N ILE A 14 -5.94 21.34 -27.28
CA ILE A 14 -5.44 20.68 -26.07
C ILE A 14 -4.02 21.14 -25.72
N LYS A 15 -3.13 21.35 -26.71
CA LYS A 15 -1.76 21.82 -26.49
C LYS A 15 -1.69 23.23 -25.89
N MET A 16 -2.75 24.01 -25.98
CA MET A 16 -2.83 25.37 -25.42
C MET A 16 -3.34 25.39 -23.97
N LEU A 17 -3.76 24.23 -23.44
CA LEU A 17 -4.29 24.12 -22.08
C LEU A 17 -3.18 23.92 -21.05
N PRO A 18 -3.42 24.32 -19.78
CA PRO A 18 -2.57 23.96 -18.67
C PRO A 18 -2.46 22.44 -18.48
N ASP A 19 -1.34 21.95 -17.94
CA ASP A 19 -1.09 20.54 -17.71
C ASP A 19 -2.19 19.83 -16.90
N SER A 20 -2.83 20.54 -15.96
CA SER A 20 -3.94 20.00 -15.16
C SER A 20 -5.18 19.70 -16.01
N GLU A 21 -5.47 20.55 -17.00
CA GLU A 21 -6.61 20.34 -17.90
C GLU A 21 -6.30 19.29 -18.96
N ILE A 22 -5.07 19.25 -19.47
CA ILE A 22 -4.61 18.19 -20.37
C ILE A 22 -4.75 16.82 -19.66
N ARG A 23 -4.36 16.71 -18.41
CA ARG A 23 -4.53 15.50 -17.61
C ARG A 23 -5.99 15.10 -17.42
N LEU A 24 -6.87 16.07 -17.18
CA LEU A 24 -8.32 15.82 -17.06
C LEU A 24 -8.91 15.24 -18.36
N ILE A 25 -8.54 15.82 -19.51
CA ILE A 25 -8.97 15.35 -20.83
C ILE A 25 -8.42 13.95 -21.08
N TYR A 26 -7.14 13.72 -20.78
CA TYR A 26 -6.50 12.40 -20.93
C TYR A 26 -7.23 11.32 -20.12
N ASN A 27 -7.51 11.59 -18.85
CA ASN A 27 -8.25 10.67 -18.00
C ASN A 27 -9.65 10.38 -18.55
N GLY A 28 -10.38 11.40 -18.98
CA GLY A 28 -11.72 11.23 -19.56
C GLY A 28 -11.73 10.41 -20.86
N VAL A 29 -10.77 10.65 -21.74
CA VAL A 29 -10.62 9.87 -22.99
C VAL A 29 -10.21 8.44 -22.67
N TYR A 30 -9.29 8.26 -21.72
CA TYR A 30 -8.87 6.92 -21.29
C TYR A 30 -10.04 6.10 -20.74
N GLU A 31 -10.89 6.70 -19.90
CA GLU A 31 -12.10 6.05 -19.36
C GLU A 31 -13.10 5.63 -20.45
N MET A 32 -13.27 6.46 -21.49
CA MET A 32 -14.13 6.13 -22.62
C MET A 32 -13.61 4.93 -23.40
N LEU A 33 -12.29 4.82 -23.57
CA LEU A 33 -11.65 3.74 -24.34
C LEU A 33 -11.46 2.48 -23.50
N ASN A 34 -11.31 2.61 -22.19
CA ASN A 34 -11.04 1.53 -21.25
C ASN A 34 -12.07 1.55 -20.11
N PRO A 35 -13.31 1.10 -20.36
CA PRO A 35 -14.33 1.07 -19.33
C PRO A 35 -13.87 0.21 -18.15
N ALA A 36 -13.99 0.76 -16.96
CA ALA A 36 -13.50 0.11 -15.75
C ALA A 36 -14.17 -1.25 -15.52
N VAL A 37 -13.36 -2.26 -15.23
CA VAL A 37 -13.86 -3.58 -14.81
C VAL A 37 -14.66 -3.41 -13.52
N PRO A 38 -15.90 -3.92 -13.45
CA PRO A 38 -16.70 -3.87 -12.24
C PRO A 38 -15.98 -4.53 -11.04
N ILE A 39 -16.06 -3.93 -9.86
CA ILE A 39 -15.41 -4.44 -8.65
C ILE A 39 -15.80 -5.90 -8.36
N ASP A 40 -17.08 -6.25 -8.53
CA ASP A 40 -17.57 -7.62 -8.33
C ASP A 40 -16.92 -8.62 -9.30
N GLU A 41 -16.63 -8.19 -10.51
CA GLU A 41 -15.91 -8.99 -11.51
C GLU A 41 -14.44 -9.16 -11.13
N SER A 42 -13.76 -8.10 -10.73
CA SER A 42 -12.37 -8.16 -10.21
C SER A 42 -12.25 -9.13 -9.04
N ILE A 43 -13.16 -9.07 -8.08
CA ILE A 43 -13.23 -10.01 -6.94
C ILE A 43 -13.50 -11.44 -7.42
N SER A 44 -14.41 -11.62 -8.37
CA SER A 44 -14.75 -12.94 -8.91
C SER A 44 -13.55 -13.57 -9.63
N ASN A 45 -12.82 -12.78 -10.43
CA ASN A 45 -11.63 -13.22 -11.16
C ASN A 45 -10.49 -13.58 -10.22
N ALA A 46 -10.21 -12.74 -9.20
CA ALA A 46 -9.22 -13.05 -8.18
C ALA A 46 -9.53 -14.38 -7.44
N LYS A 47 -10.80 -14.63 -7.12
CA LYS A 47 -11.21 -15.87 -6.45
C LYS A 47 -11.21 -17.09 -7.37
N LYS A 48 -11.53 -16.96 -8.66
CA LYS A 48 -11.39 -18.05 -9.62
C LYS A 48 -9.96 -18.56 -9.69
N ASN A 49 -8.99 -17.66 -9.73
CA ASN A 49 -7.58 -18.00 -9.84
C ASN A 49 -7.03 -18.70 -8.59
N ARG A 50 -7.57 -18.42 -7.40
CA ARG A 50 -7.16 -19.04 -6.11
C ARG A 50 -7.96 -20.29 -5.74
N GLY A 51 -9.07 -20.53 -6.38
CA GLY A 51 -10.06 -21.53 -5.95
C GLY A 51 -10.95 -21.03 -4.80
N TYR A 52 -12.07 -21.69 -4.60
CA TYR A 52 -13.04 -21.35 -3.54
C TYR A 52 -12.80 -22.24 -2.33
N ALA A 53 -11.80 -21.91 -1.54
CA ALA A 53 -11.54 -22.55 -0.26
C ALA A 53 -12.39 -21.96 0.87
N CYS A 54 -12.75 -22.79 1.84
CA CYS A 54 -13.45 -22.33 3.03
C CYS A 54 -12.57 -21.40 3.88
N PRO A 55 -13.04 -20.21 4.28
CA PRO A 55 -12.25 -19.28 5.09
C PRO A 55 -11.95 -19.78 6.51
N ASP A 56 -12.69 -20.78 7.00
CA ASP A 56 -12.51 -21.30 8.36
C ASP A 56 -11.62 -22.55 8.41
N CYS A 57 -11.76 -23.46 7.44
CA CYS A 57 -11.06 -24.77 7.50
C CYS A 57 -10.26 -25.12 6.24
N GLY A 58 -10.18 -24.22 5.26
CA GLY A 58 -9.49 -24.45 3.98
C GLY A 58 -10.15 -25.52 3.07
N GLY A 59 -11.24 -26.15 3.52
CA GLY A 59 -11.90 -27.22 2.76
C GLY A 59 -12.57 -26.72 1.49
N ARG A 60 -12.81 -27.66 0.55
CA ARG A 60 -13.50 -27.36 -0.72
C ARG A 60 -14.88 -26.76 -0.48
N ALA A 61 -15.24 -25.74 -1.24
CA ALA A 61 -16.56 -25.14 -1.21
C ALA A 61 -17.30 -25.30 -2.55
N VAL A 62 -18.61 -25.41 -2.49
CA VAL A 62 -19.50 -25.50 -3.65
C VAL A 62 -20.45 -24.31 -3.69
N LYS A 63 -20.89 -23.93 -4.88
CA LYS A 63 -21.90 -22.87 -5.04
C LYS A 63 -23.19 -23.28 -4.34
N ASN A 64 -23.82 -22.31 -3.64
CA ASN A 64 -25.03 -22.54 -2.84
C ASN A 64 -26.05 -21.39 -3.04
N GLY A 65 -26.38 -21.10 -4.30
CA GLY A 65 -27.32 -20.04 -4.66
C GLY A 65 -26.74 -18.62 -4.50
N ARG A 66 -27.63 -17.63 -4.46
CA ARG A 66 -27.28 -16.21 -4.24
C ARG A 66 -27.99 -15.68 -3.00
N ASN A 67 -27.41 -14.69 -2.34
CA ASN A 67 -28.06 -13.99 -1.25
C ASN A 67 -29.05 -12.92 -1.77
N ALA A 68 -29.79 -12.26 -0.87
CA ALA A 68 -30.75 -11.21 -1.22
C ALA A 68 -30.12 -10.01 -1.96
N SER A 69 -28.81 -9.77 -1.78
CA SER A 69 -28.05 -8.73 -2.50
C SER A 69 -27.45 -9.22 -3.81
N GLY A 70 -27.83 -10.39 -4.31
CA GLY A 70 -27.38 -10.95 -5.59
C GLY A 70 -25.99 -11.60 -5.57
N HIS A 71 -25.24 -11.52 -4.47
CA HIS A 71 -23.89 -12.11 -4.40
C HIS A 71 -23.94 -13.63 -4.35
N GLN A 72 -23.02 -14.30 -5.07
CA GLN A 72 -22.88 -15.75 -5.03
C GLN A 72 -22.55 -16.22 -3.61
N THR A 73 -23.32 -17.18 -3.11
CA THR A 73 -23.03 -17.86 -1.84
C THR A 73 -22.36 -19.21 -2.09
N TYR A 74 -21.58 -19.64 -1.11
CA TYR A 74 -20.85 -20.90 -1.10
C TYR A 74 -21.11 -21.65 0.19
N ARG A 75 -21.00 -22.98 0.15
CA ARG A 75 -21.06 -23.86 1.31
C ARG A 75 -19.84 -24.78 1.31
N CYS A 76 -19.15 -24.83 2.43
CA CYS A 76 -18.03 -25.75 2.64
C CYS A 76 -18.55 -27.20 2.72
N THR A 77 -17.93 -28.11 1.99
CA THR A 77 -18.28 -29.53 2.05
C THR A 77 -17.75 -30.23 3.30
N LYS A 78 -16.71 -29.67 3.95
CA LYS A 78 -16.07 -30.25 5.14
C LYS A 78 -16.76 -29.80 6.45
N CYS A 79 -16.95 -28.47 6.66
CA CYS A 79 -17.45 -27.91 7.90
C CYS A 79 -18.85 -27.30 7.80
N GLY A 80 -19.48 -27.28 6.63
CA GLY A 80 -20.83 -26.73 6.42
C GLY A 80 -20.90 -25.19 6.41
N LYS A 81 -19.79 -24.47 6.67
CA LYS A 81 -19.75 -23.01 6.70
C LYS A 81 -20.31 -22.41 5.42
N ARG A 82 -21.22 -21.45 5.55
CA ARG A 82 -21.71 -20.62 4.43
C ARG A 82 -20.98 -19.30 4.40
N PHE A 83 -20.62 -18.83 3.21
CA PHE A 83 -19.94 -17.57 2.98
C PHE A 83 -20.26 -17.04 1.59
N THR A 84 -19.92 -15.77 1.29
CA THR A 84 -20.20 -15.13 0.00
C THR A 84 -18.92 -14.90 -0.80
N SER A 85 -19.08 -14.50 -2.06
CA SER A 85 -17.94 -14.05 -2.89
C SER A 85 -17.15 -12.91 -2.23
N LEU A 86 -17.77 -12.08 -1.41
CA LEU A 86 -17.12 -10.94 -0.72
C LEU A 86 -16.39 -11.34 0.56
N THR A 87 -16.61 -12.55 1.09
CA THR A 87 -15.98 -12.98 2.34
C THR A 87 -14.46 -13.02 2.20
N GLY A 88 -13.74 -12.42 3.14
CA GLY A 88 -12.27 -12.28 3.13
C GLY A 88 -11.75 -11.12 2.28
N THR A 89 -12.58 -10.45 1.49
CA THR A 89 -12.17 -9.30 0.67
C THR A 89 -12.38 -7.98 1.41
N PHE A 90 -11.84 -6.88 0.86
CA PHE A 90 -12.05 -5.54 1.38
C PHE A 90 -13.52 -5.12 1.45
N MET A 91 -14.38 -5.69 0.61
CA MET A 91 -15.82 -5.45 0.62
C MET A 91 -16.60 -6.29 1.65
N GLN A 92 -15.95 -7.16 2.39
CA GLN A 92 -16.65 -7.97 3.40
C GLN A 92 -17.41 -7.10 4.41
N GLY A 93 -18.71 -7.38 4.59
CA GLY A 93 -19.57 -6.68 5.55
C GLY A 93 -19.96 -5.26 5.14
N THR A 94 -19.70 -4.85 3.89
CA THR A 94 -20.20 -3.58 3.36
C THR A 94 -21.70 -3.67 3.01
N ARG A 95 -22.40 -2.54 3.19
CA ARG A 95 -23.78 -2.35 2.69
C ARG A 95 -23.84 -1.36 1.53
N LYS A 96 -22.69 -0.80 1.15
CA LYS A 96 -22.56 0.16 0.07
C LYS A 96 -22.19 -0.55 -1.24
N ASP A 97 -22.62 0.02 -2.34
CA ASP A 97 -22.38 -0.50 -3.68
C ASP A 97 -20.93 -0.30 -4.18
N ALA A 98 -20.64 -0.88 -5.33
CA ALA A 98 -19.32 -0.80 -5.96
C ALA A 98 -18.96 0.64 -6.38
N GLY A 99 -19.94 1.45 -6.81
CA GLY A 99 -19.74 2.85 -7.19
C GLY A 99 -19.25 3.69 -6.01
N THR A 100 -19.87 3.53 -4.84
CA THR A 100 -19.43 4.17 -3.60
C THR A 100 -17.99 3.80 -3.24
N TRP A 101 -17.62 2.52 -3.40
CA TRP A 101 -16.25 2.08 -3.18
C TRP A 101 -15.26 2.68 -4.18
N ARG A 102 -15.64 2.83 -5.47
CA ARG A 102 -14.78 3.43 -6.48
C ARG A 102 -14.47 4.90 -6.14
N ILE A 103 -15.48 5.69 -5.78
CA ILE A 103 -15.30 7.08 -5.33
C ILE A 103 -14.36 7.14 -4.11
N PHE A 104 -14.52 6.21 -3.17
CA PHE A 104 -13.65 6.12 -1.99
C PHE A 104 -12.20 5.83 -2.37
N LEU A 105 -11.94 4.86 -3.27
CA LEU A 105 -10.61 4.46 -3.69
C LEU A 105 -9.93 5.54 -4.52
N ASP A 106 -10.67 6.23 -5.38
CA ASP A 106 -10.18 7.38 -6.13
C ASP A 106 -9.71 8.49 -5.19
N GLY A 107 -10.54 8.88 -4.23
CA GLY A 107 -10.17 9.88 -3.23
C GLY A 107 -8.96 9.47 -2.38
N LEU A 108 -8.80 8.16 -2.10
CA LEU A 108 -7.65 7.64 -1.36
C LEU A 108 -6.34 7.77 -2.16
N LEU A 109 -6.37 7.49 -3.46
CA LEU A 109 -5.22 7.62 -4.36
C LEU A 109 -4.80 9.07 -4.57
N ASN A 110 -5.78 9.99 -4.63
CA ASN A 110 -5.56 11.41 -4.83
C ASN A 110 -5.24 12.18 -3.54
N SER A 111 -4.87 11.48 -2.47
CA SER A 111 -4.42 12.05 -1.19
C SER A 111 -5.42 13.02 -0.55
N HIS A 112 -6.73 12.83 -0.80
CA HIS A 112 -7.76 13.63 -0.16
C HIS A 112 -7.85 13.33 1.35
N THR A 113 -8.31 14.31 2.12
CA THR A 113 -8.54 14.08 3.55
C THR A 113 -9.63 13.04 3.76
N LEU A 114 -9.61 12.36 4.89
CA LEU A 114 -10.62 11.33 5.19
C LEU A 114 -12.04 11.91 5.27
N GLU A 115 -12.16 13.17 5.68
CA GLU A 115 -13.39 13.95 5.70
C GLU A 115 -13.92 14.19 4.27
N ASP A 116 -13.05 14.61 3.35
CA ASP A 116 -13.43 14.86 1.95
C ASP A 116 -13.85 13.57 1.26
N ILE A 117 -13.09 12.49 1.44
CA ILE A 117 -13.42 11.16 0.92
C ILE A 117 -14.77 10.69 1.46
N ALA A 118 -15.00 10.84 2.76
CA ALA A 118 -16.25 10.43 3.39
C ALA A 118 -17.44 11.20 2.82
N LYS A 119 -17.29 12.53 2.65
CA LYS A 119 -18.31 13.40 2.06
C LYS A 119 -18.60 13.01 0.62
N ALA A 120 -17.57 12.87 -0.23
CA ALA A 120 -17.72 12.48 -1.63
C ALA A 120 -18.37 11.12 -1.81
N SER A 121 -18.04 10.15 -0.94
CA SER A 121 -18.57 8.78 -0.98
C SER A 121 -19.92 8.61 -0.27
N GLY A 122 -20.46 9.65 0.38
CA GLY A 122 -21.72 9.56 1.14
C GLY A 122 -21.67 8.54 2.30
N ILE A 123 -20.53 8.50 3.02
CA ILE A 123 -20.30 7.62 4.17
C ILE A 123 -19.81 8.45 5.38
N SER A 124 -19.87 7.87 6.58
CA SER A 124 -19.28 8.54 7.75
C SER A 124 -17.76 8.48 7.73
N VAL A 125 -17.09 9.46 8.36
CA VAL A 125 -15.62 9.47 8.53
C VAL A 125 -15.13 8.20 9.24
N THR A 126 -15.88 7.71 10.21
CA THR A 126 -15.58 6.42 10.88
C THR A 126 -15.61 5.26 9.90
N THR A 127 -16.60 5.21 9.00
CA THR A 127 -16.67 4.18 7.94
C THR A 127 -15.50 4.32 6.99
N ALA A 128 -15.18 5.54 6.53
CA ALA A 128 -14.04 5.81 5.67
C ALA A 128 -12.72 5.36 6.32
N PHE A 129 -12.53 5.61 7.62
CA PHE A 129 -11.36 5.11 8.36
C PHE A 129 -11.26 3.58 8.31
N TYR A 130 -12.35 2.86 8.57
CA TYR A 130 -12.32 1.40 8.54
C TYR A 130 -12.15 0.84 7.12
N TRP A 131 -12.71 1.49 6.11
CA TRP A 131 -12.51 1.12 4.71
C TRP A 131 -11.07 1.28 4.30
N ARG A 132 -10.43 2.40 4.68
CA ARG A 132 -9.00 2.61 4.46
C ARG A 132 -8.16 1.49 5.09
N GLN A 133 -8.48 1.09 6.33
CA GLN A 133 -7.76 -0.01 6.96
C GLN A 133 -7.96 -1.36 6.27
N LYS A 134 -9.13 -1.62 5.67
CA LYS A 134 -9.36 -2.83 4.88
C LYS A 134 -8.54 -2.85 3.59
N VAL A 135 -8.45 -1.72 2.89
CA VAL A 135 -7.59 -1.57 1.71
C VAL A 135 -6.13 -1.81 2.09
N PHE A 136 -5.69 -1.17 3.15
CA PHE A 136 -4.31 -1.28 3.62
C PHE A 136 -3.95 -2.68 4.13
N ASP A 137 -4.87 -3.40 4.74
CA ASP A 137 -4.65 -4.80 5.13
C ASP A 137 -4.44 -5.69 3.90
N ALA A 138 -5.21 -5.47 2.82
CA ALA A 138 -5.03 -6.21 1.57
C ALA A 138 -3.69 -5.90 0.91
N LEU A 139 -3.28 -4.61 0.88
CA LEU A 139 -1.98 -4.21 0.35
C LEU A 139 -0.81 -4.70 1.23
N LEU A 140 -0.98 -4.77 2.53
CA LEU A 140 0.04 -5.30 3.44
C LEU A 140 0.28 -6.81 3.21
N GLU A 141 -0.78 -7.57 2.88
CA GLU A 141 -0.65 -8.97 2.45
C GLU A 141 0.18 -9.07 1.18
N LEU A 142 -0.11 -8.23 0.16
CA LEU A 142 0.66 -8.20 -1.09
C LEU A 142 2.12 -7.75 -0.87
N ASN A 143 2.35 -6.74 -0.02
CA ASN A 143 3.70 -6.30 0.33
C ASN A 143 4.52 -7.41 1.01
N GLY A 144 3.86 -8.32 1.74
CA GLY A 144 4.48 -9.53 2.29
C GLY A 144 5.00 -10.48 1.22
N ASP A 145 4.25 -10.64 0.14
CA ASP A 145 4.52 -11.59 -0.96
C ASP A 145 5.45 -11.03 -2.04
N VAL A 146 5.95 -9.79 -1.90
CA VAL A 146 6.84 -9.15 -2.89
C VAL A 146 8.14 -9.92 -3.03
N SER A 147 8.53 -10.20 -4.28
CA SER A 147 9.83 -10.73 -4.67
C SER A 147 10.63 -9.67 -5.43
N LEU A 148 11.86 -9.42 -5.00
CA LEU A 148 12.75 -8.39 -5.52
C LEU A 148 13.91 -9.04 -6.29
N SER A 149 14.16 -8.58 -7.53
CA SER A 149 15.17 -9.16 -8.39
C SER A 149 15.84 -8.13 -9.32
N GLY A 150 16.95 -8.52 -9.95
CA GLY A 150 17.71 -7.62 -10.83
C GLY A 150 18.51 -6.59 -10.03
N VAL A 151 18.36 -5.31 -10.35
CA VAL A 151 19.01 -4.21 -9.62
C VAL A 151 18.06 -3.69 -8.55
N ILE A 152 18.46 -3.77 -7.28
CA ILE A 152 17.67 -3.42 -6.10
C ILE A 152 18.32 -2.22 -5.41
N GLU A 153 17.59 -1.13 -5.27
CA GLU A 153 17.96 -0.02 -4.39
C GLU A 153 17.48 -0.32 -2.97
N ALA A 154 18.34 -0.12 -1.97
CA ALA A 154 18.04 -0.42 -0.57
C ALA A 154 18.57 0.69 0.35
N ASP A 155 17.72 1.19 1.22
CA ASP A 155 18.06 2.18 2.25
C ASP A 155 17.02 2.14 3.36
N GLU A 156 17.33 2.65 4.54
CA GLU A 156 16.40 2.79 5.65
C GLU A 156 15.97 4.23 5.89
N THR A 157 14.67 4.41 6.12
CA THR A 157 14.13 5.67 6.63
C THR A 157 13.65 5.51 8.06
N PHE A 158 13.49 6.65 8.75
CA PHE A 158 13.05 6.67 10.15
C PHE A 158 11.82 7.53 10.29
N ILE A 159 10.81 6.99 10.97
CA ILE A 159 9.58 7.69 11.34
C ILE A 159 9.52 7.83 12.86
N LEU A 160 8.75 8.80 13.33
CA LEU A 160 8.57 8.98 14.76
C LEU A 160 7.48 8.03 15.28
N ASP A 161 7.76 7.38 16.42
CA ASP A 161 6.73 6.59 17.09
C ASP A 161 5.56 7.49 17.53
N ASP A 162 4.34 7.14 17.11
CA ASP A 162 3.12 7.91 17.32
C ASP A 162 2.02 7.06 17.98
N PHE A 163 1.48 7.58 19.07
CA PHE A 163 0.42 6.96 19.88
C PHE A 163 -0.96 7.61 19.68
N LYS A 164 -1.18 8.31 18.56
CA LYS A 164 -2.44 9.00 18.25
C LYS A 164 -3.65 8.08 18.47
N GLY A 165 -4.64 8.56 19.23
CA GLY A 165 -5.85 7.80 19.53
C GLY A 165 -5.69 6.67 20.58
N ASN A 166 -4.50 6.45 21.14
CA ASN A 166 -4.22 5.38 22.11
C ASN A 166 -3.96 5.83 23.55
N HIS A 167 -4.15 7.11 23.85
CA HIS A 167 -3.78 7.72 25.14
C HIS A 167 -4.40 7.05 26.39
N LYS A 168 -5.51 6.34 26.23
CA LYS A 168 -6.19 5.66 27.35
C LYS A 168 -5.68 4.24 27.63
N LYS A 169 -4.92 3.64 26.69
CA LYS A 169 -4.53 2.21 26.75
C LYS A 169 -3.07 1.97 27.10
N PHE A 170 -2.23 3.01 27.06
CA PHE A 170 -0.78 2.89 27.26
C PHE A 170 -0.25 3.97 28.19
N VAL A 171 0.71 3.60 29.03
CA VAL A 171 1.62 4.56 29.62
C VAL A 171 2.53 5.06 28.50
N LEU A 172 2.41 6.33 28.14
CA LEU A 172 3.22 6.90 27.06
C LEU A 172 4.70 6.88 27.47
N PRO A 173 5.60 6.35 26.63
CA PRO A 173 7.03 6.30 26.94
C PRO A 173 7.68 7.71 26.94
N ARG A 174 6.95 8.74 26.55
CA ARG A 174 7.36 10.13 26.48
C ARG A 174 6.18 11.09 26.62
N PRO A 175 6.38 12.37 26.97
CA PRO A 175 5.34 13.39 26.94
C PRO A 175 4.71 13.55 25.55
N ALA A 176 3.44 13.93 25.49
CA ALA A 176 2.76 14.25 24.24
C ALA A 176 3.48 15.42 23.54
N ARG A 177 3.69 15.32 22.24
CA ARG A 177 4.23 16.41 21.43
C ARG A 177 3.13 17.42 21.12
N ARG A 178 3.40 18.70 21.35
CA ARG A 178 2.44 19.78 21.03
C ARG A 178 2.47 20.18 19.56
N HIS A 179 3.59 19.93 18.86
CA HIS A 179 3.79 20.21 17.43
C HIS A 179 4.64 19.10 16.82
N ILE A 180 4.68 19.01 15.49
CA ILE A 180 5.65 18.18 14.76
C ILE A 180 7.04 18.78 15.05
N SER A 181 7.64 18.38 16.17
CA SER A 181 8.98 18.78 16.54
C SER A 181 9.97 17.76 16.04
N LYS A 182 11.08 18.21 15.44
CA LYS A 182 12.26 17.37 15.21
C LYS A 182 12.57 16.62 16.51
N ALA A 183 13.10 15.39 16.41
CA ALA A 183 13.50 14.63 17.57
C ALA A 183 14.34 15.54 18.49
N ALA A 184 14.00 15.57 19.79
CA ALA A 184 14.66 16.43 20.76
C ALA A 184 16.14 16.06 20.98
N VAL A 185 16.58 14.93 20.41
CA VAL A 185 17.96 14.41 20.46
C VAL A 185 18.47 14.30 19.03
N ALA A 186 19.62 14.94 18.76
CA ALA A 186 20.31 14.78 17.49
C ALA A 186 20.76 13.32 17.30
N GLY A 187 20.52 12.78 16.09
CA GLY A 187 20.86 11.40 15.75
C GLY A 187 19.71 10.40 15.96
N LEU A 188 20.01 9.12 15.77
CA LEU A 188 19.06 8.02 15.91
C LEU A 188 18.69 7.80 17.37
N SER A 189 17.45 8.11 17.75
CA SER A 189 16.94 7.92 19.11
C SER A 189 16.10 6.65 19.22
N LYS A 190 15.94 6.11 20.43
CA LYS A 190 15.04 4.99 20.72
C LYS A 190 13.56 5.28 20.41
N CYS A 191 13.20 6.54 20.11
CA CYS A 191 11.86 6.95 19.71
C CYS A 191 11.68 6.98 18.18
N GLN A 192 12.70 6.63 17.41
CA GLN A 192 12.64 6.54 15.96
C GLN A 192 12.48 5.10 15.54
N VAL A 193 11.45 4.87 14.76
CA VAL A 193 11.07 3.57 14.22
C VAL A 193 11.77 3.40 12.88
N CYS A 194 12.52 2.32 12.73
CA CYS A 194 13.24 2.00 11.51
C CYS A 194 12.29 1.36 10.48
N VAL A 195 12.35 1.87 9.27
CA VAL A 195 11.61 1.37 8.11
C VAL A 195 12.61 1.13 6.99
N PRO A 196 13.22 -0.05 6.91
CA PRO A 196 14.01 -0.45 5.75
C PRO A 196 13.10 -0.56 4.52
N CYS A 197 13.58 -0.05 3.41
CA CYS A 197 12.91 0.00 2.13
C CYS A 197 13.78 -0.62 1.05
N MET A 198 13.20 -1.40 0.17
CA MET A 198 13.86 -1.94 -1.03
C MET A 198 12.95 -1.79 -2.23
N MET A 199 13.53 -1.40 -3.37
CA MET A 199 12.84 -1.27 -4.65
C MET A 199 13.72 -1.82 -5.77
N ASP A 200 13.15 -2.63 -6.65
CA ASP A 200 13.90 -3.20 -7.77
C ASP A 200 13.69 -2.44 -9.10
N SER A 201 14.48 -2.79 -10.10
CA SER A 201 14.38 -2.22 -11.44
C SER A 201 13.12 -2.68 -12.20
N ASN A 202 12.42 -3.70 -11.71
CA ASN A 202 11.24 -4.27 -12.34
C ASN A 202 9.94 -3.62 -11.84
N GLY A 203 10.04 -2.63 -10.94
CA GLY A 203 8.88 -1.92 -10.39
C GLY A 203 8.25 -2.64 -9.19
N ASN A 204 9.02 -3.43 -8.43
CA ASN A 204 8.56 -3.99 -7.18
C ASN A 204 9.17 -3.21 -6.01
N ALA A 205 8.38 -2.94 -4.97
CA ALA A 205 8.82 -2.26 -3.76
C ALA A 205 8.32 -2.99 -2.51
N LYS A 206 9.18 -3.07 -1.49
CA LYS A 206 8.84 -3.61 -0.17
C LYS A 206 9.43 -2.73 0.90
N ALA A 207 8.60 -2.38 1.89
CA ALA A 207 9.02 -1.68 3.09
C ALA A 207 8.13 -2.09 4.26
N LEU A 208 8.66 -2.08 5.47
CA LEU A 208 7.91 -2.38 6.69
C LEU A 208 8.66 -1.88 7.93
N ILE A 209 7.93 -1.70 9.02
CA ILE A 209 8.53 -1.42 10.32
C ILE A 209 9.26 -2.66 10.82
N THR A 210 10.50 -2.49 11.27
CA THR A 210 11.30 -3.58 11.83
C THR A 210 11.54 -3.42 13.33
N ASN A 211 12.19 -2.35 13.75
CA ASN A 211 12.60 -2.12 15.13
C ASN A 211 12.64 -0.61 15.45
N THR A 212 13.02 -0.26 16.66
CA THR A 212 13.36 1.13 17.03
C THR A 212 14.87 1.32 17.00
N GLY A 213 15.30 2.49 16.51
CA GLY A 213 16.71 2.80 16.33
C GLY A 213 17.35 2.09 15.14
N LYS A 214 18.65 1.84 15.20
CA LYS A 214 19.40 1.26 14.08
C LYS A 214 19.06 -0.20 13.85
N ILE A 215 18.88 -0.59 12.59
CA ILE A 215 18.65 -1.99 12.20
C ILE A 215 19.95 -2.81 12.24
N ASP A 216 19.85 -4.08 12.59
CA ASP A 216 20.91 -5.05 12.44
C ASP A 216 20.67 -6.04 11.29
N ALA A 217 21.71 -6.81 10.94
CA ALA A 217 21.65 -7.71 9.81
C ALA A 217 20.65 -8.88 10.00
N LYS A 218 20.46 -9.33 11.24
CA LYS A 218 19.49 -10.39 11.55
C LYS A 218 18.06 -9.93 11.35
N THR A 219 17.76 -8.72 11.82
CA THR A 219 16.43 -8.11 11.64
C THR A 219 16.17 -7.80 10.17
N LEU A 220 17.18 -7.31 9.43
CA LEU A 220 17.06 -7.08 7.98
C LEU A 220 16.81 -8.40 7.24
N ASP A 221 17.51 -9.46 7.60
CA ASP A 221 17.35 -10.80 7.03
C ASP A 221 15.96 -11.38 7.31
N ALA A 222 15.45 -11.24 8.52
CA ALA A 222 14.08 -11.65 8.87
C ALA A 222 13.01 -10.88 8.07
N ALA A 223 13.26 -9.60 7.72
CA ALA A 223 12.33 -8.76 6.99
C ALA A 223 12.34 -9.02 5.48
N PHE A 224 13.51 -9.22 4.88
CA PHE A 224 13.71 -9.20 3.43
C PHE A 224 14.39 -10.45 2.88
N GLY A 225 14.88 -11.34 3.73
CA GLY A 225 15.66 -12.49 3.28
C GLY A 225 14.97 -13.35 2.24
N ASP A 226 13.69 -13.63 2.43
CA ASP A 226 12.89 -14.41 1.50
C ASP A 226 12.37 -13.59 0.30
N ALA A 227 12.42 -12.26 0.39
CA ALA A 227 11.96 -11.38 -0.68
C ALA A 227 13.04 -11.12 -1.74
N VAL A 228 14.31 -11.17 -1.38
CA VAL A 228 15.40 -10.86 -2.31
C VAL A 228 15.90 -12.14 -3.01
N VAL A 229 15.79 -12.16 -4.33
CA VAL A 229 16.22 -13.29 -5.16
C VAL A 229 17.75 -13.36 -5.18
N PRO A 230 18.36 -14.54 -4.88
CA PRO A 230 19.80 -14.75 -5.01
C PRO A 230 20.32 -14.41 -6.42
N GLY A 231 21.54 -13.85 -6.51
CA GLY A 231 22.12 -13.39 -7.75
C GLY A 231 21.72 -11.98 -8.17
N SER A 232 20.86 -11.30 -7.39
CA SER A 232 20.51 -9.90 -7.61
C SER A 232 21.70 -8.96 -7.32
N ILE A 233 21.61 -7.75 -7.86
CA ILE A 233 22.54 -6.65 -7.57
C ILE A 233 21.86 -5.71 -6.59
N MET A 234 22.49 -5.42 -5.46
CA MET A 234 21.97 -4.45 -4.50
C MET A 234 22.79 -3.17 -4.52
N CYS A 235 22.12 -2.04 -4.57
CA CYS A 235 22.71 -0.72 -4.43
C CYS A 235 22.22 -0.08 -3.12
N SER A 236 23.13 0.32 -2.25
CA SER A 236 22.78 0.92 -0.96
C SER A 236 23.75 2.03 -0.56
N ASP A 237 23.45 2.72 0.52
CA ASP A 237 24.43 3.57 1.19
C ASP A 237 25.61 2.75 1.76
N ALA A 238 26.57 3.41 2.40
CA ALA A 238 27.75 2.76 2.96
C ALA A 238 27.52 2.01 4.29
N ALA A 239 26.25 1.79 4.70
CA ALA A 239 25.95 1.11 5.95
C ALA A 239 26.42 -0.36 5.96
N THR A 240 27.02 -0.78 7.09
CA THR A 240 27.60 -2.12 7.24
C THR A 240 26.54 -3.24 7.27
N VAL A 241 25.30 -2.91 7.57
CA VAL A 241 24.20 -3.88 7.63
C VAL A 241 23.99 -4.54 6.25
N TYR A 242 24.05 -3.77 5.16
CA TYR A 242 23.87 -4.29 3.80
C TYR A 242 25.01 -5.19 3.35
N ARG A 243 26.27 -4.95 3.81
CA ARG A 243 27.39 -5.86 3.53
C ARG A 243 27.16 -7.25 4.11
N ARG A 244 26.70 -7.32 5.37
CA ARG A 244 26.43 -8.61 6.04
C ARG A 244 25.26 -9.33 5.39
N PHE A 245 24.18 -8.60 5.09
CA PHE A 245 23.00 -9.13 4.42
C PHE A 245 23.34 -9.70 3.03
N SER A 246 24.06 -8.93 2.20
CA SER A 246 24.41 -9.34 0.84
C SER A 246 25.37 -10.54 0.84
N ALA A 247 26.34 -10.56 1.73
CA ALA A 247 27.29 -11.68 1.84
C ALA A 247 26.62 -13.00 2.21
N SER A 248 25.56 -12.99 3.03
CA SER A 248 24.82 -14.19 3.42
C SER A 248 23.87 -14.73 2.34
N ARG A 249 23.62 -13.97 1.24
CA ARG A 249 22.55 -14.24 0.30
C ARG A 249 22.97 -14.33 -1.18
N SER A 250 24.27 -14.40 -1.47
CA SER A 250 24.80 -14.40 -2.85
C SER A 250 24.34 -13.18 -3.67
N ILE A 251 24.33 -11.99 -3.04
CA ILE A 251 23.94 -10.71 -3.65
C ILE A 251 25.20 -9.88 -3.92
N THR A 252 25.32 -9.35 -5.14
CA THR A 252 26.41 -8.44 -5.48
C THR A 252 26.06 -7.04 -4.95
N LEU A 253 26.89 -6.50 -4.03
CA LEU A 253 26.64 -5.21 -3.40
C LEU A 253 27.48 -4.10 -4.00
N TYR A 254 26.83 -3.00 -4.40
CA TYR A 254 27.44 -1.73 -4.76
C TYR A 254 27.04 -0.68 -3.71
N GLN A 255 28.04 -0.18 -2.97
CA GLN A 255 27.81 0.84 -1.97
C GLN A 255 28.15 2.23 -2.52
N ILE A 256 27.22 3.18 -2.31
CA ILE A 256 27.41 4.57 -2.69
C ILE A 256 28.19 5.27 -1.59
N PRO A 257 29.36 5.84 -1.90
CA PRO A 257 30.16 6.55 -0.90
C PRO A 257 29.39 7.76 -0.32
N PRO A 258 29.63 8.13 0.94
CA PRO A 258 29.04 9.31 1.55
C PRO A 258 29.23 10.57 0.68
N LYS A 259 28.19 11.39 0.57
CA LYS A 259 28.15 12.62 -0.25
C LYS A 259 28.22 12.40 -1.77
N LYS A 260 28.16 11.16 -2.26
CA LYS A 260 27.98 10.85 -3.67
C LYS A 260 26.55 10.36 -3.93
N HIS A 261 26.07 10.56 -5.16
CA HIS A 261 24.72 10.13 -5.56
C HIS A 261 24.73 8.85 -6.39
N LYS A 262 25.95 8.41 -6.84
CA LYS A 262 26.12 7.25 -7.73
C LYS A 262 27.37 6.46 -7.39
N SER A 263 27.34 5.16 -7.73
CA SER A 263 28.49 4.26 -7.77
C SER A 263 28.49 3.54 -9.12
N GLY A 264 29.26 4.02 -10.08
CA GLY A 264 29.19 3.58 -11.48
C GLY A 264 27.81 3.90 -12.09
N PRO A 265 27.11 2.90 -12.67
CA PRO A 265 25.77 3.07 -13.24
C PRO A 265 24.64 3.06 -12.20
N TYR A 266 24.96 2.81 -10.93
CA TYR A 266 23.99 2.57 -9.86
C TYR A 266 23.78 3.80 -8.98
N ASP A 267 22.54 4.02 -8.56
CA ASP A 267 22.14 5.07 -7.61
C ASP A 267 21.04 4.56 -6.64
N ILE A 268 20.53 5.43 -5.79
CA ILE A 268 19.45 5.17 -4.83
C ILE A 268 18.35 6.24 -4.94
N GLN A 269 18.10 6.76 -6.14
CA GLN A 269 17.15 7.86 -6.30
C GLN A 269 15.70 7.42 -6.15
N LYS A 270 15.34 6.23 -6.62
CA LYS A 270 13.99 5.68 -6.48
C LYS A 270 13.63 5.45 -5.02
N ILE A 271 14.57 4.89 -4.24
CA ILE A 271 14.33 4.66 -2.82
C ILE A 271 14.24 5.98 -2.04
N ASN A 272 15.02 7.01 -2.41
CA ASN A 272 14.91 8.35 -1.83
C ASN A 272 13.56 9.01 -2.15
N ALA A 273 13.03 8.82 -3.35
CA ALA A 273 11.69 9.27 -3.73
C ALA A 273 10.63 8.56 -2.87
N LEU A 274 10.71 7.23 -2.71
CA LEU A 274 9.82 6.48 -1.84
C LEU A 274 9.88 6.97 -0.38
N HIS A 275 11.07 7.29 0.14
CA HIS A 275 11.22 7.87 1.49
C HIS A 275 10.53 9.23 1.63
N HIS A 276 10.62 10.07 0.61
CA HIS A 276 9.94 11.36 0.59
C HIS A 276 8.42 11.16 0.60
N ASP A 277 7.89 10.35 -0.30
CA ASP A 277 6.45 10.10 -0.43
C ASP A 277 5.87 9.46 0.82
N LEU A 278 6.61 8.52 1.44
CA LEU A 278 6.22 7.89 2.70
C LEU A 278 6.13 8.91 3.84
N LYS A 279 7.12 9.81 3.97
CA LYS A 279 7.10 10.86 5.00
C LYS A 279 5.98 11.85 4.75
N ASP A 280 5.76 12.25 3.52
CA ASP A 280 4.67 13.16 3.15
C ASP A 280 3.30 12.53 3.48
N LEU A 281 3.08 11.27 3.11
CA LEU A 281 1.87 10.54 3.45
C LEU A 281 1.63 10.47 4.96
N LEU A 282 2.67 10.14 5.76
CA LEU A 282 2.51 9.95 7.20
C LEU A 282 2.43 11.26 7.99
N GLU A 283 3.12 12.32 7.55
CA GLU A 283 3.27 13.55 8.33
C GLU A 283 2.37 14.68 7.81
N LYS A 284 2.31 14.89 6.48
CA LYS A 284 1.56 15.98 5.87
C LYS A 284 0.10 15.59 5.57
N ASP A 285 -0.12 14.54 4.78
CA ASP A 285 -1.46 14.18 4.30
C ASP A 285 -2.36 13.68 5.43
N THR A 286 -1.80 12.92 6.39
CA THR A 286 -2.56 12.34 7.50
C THR A 286 -2.37 13.05 8.84
N ARG A 287 -1.49 14.05 8.90
CA ARG A 287 -1.15 14.80 10.13
C ARG A 287 -0.75 13.87 11.29
N GLY A 288 0.02 12.84 10.98
CA GLY A 288 0.46 11.80 11.90
C GLY A 288 -0.46 10.58 11.95
N VAL A 289 0.15 9.42 11.99
CA VAL A 289 -0.49 8.09 12.02
C VAL A 289 0.02 7.33 13.23
N ALA A 290 -0.87 6.77 14.03
CA ALA A 290 -0.44 5.89 15.12
C ALA A 290 0.38 4.72 14.58
N SER A 291 1.51 4.43 15.20
CA SER A 291 2.49 3.42 14.76
C SER A 291 1.87 2.06 14.49
N LYS A 292 0.82 1.70 15.24
CA LYS A 292 0.06 0.43 15.03
C LYS A 292 -0.60 0.30 13.66
N TYR A 293 -0.79 1.40 12.93
CA TYR A 293 -1.36 1.40 11.58
C TYR A 293 -0.31 1.63 10.49
N ALA A 294 0.89 2.06 10.86
CA ALA A 294 1.88 2.57 9.91
C ALA A 294 2.27 1.57 8.82
N ASN A 295 2.39 0.26 9.13
CA ASN A 295 2.70 -0.75 8.11
C ASN A 295 1.69 -0.78 6.95
N GLY A 296 0.41 -0.52 7.20
CA GLY A 296 -0.59 -0.42 6.14
C GLY A 296 -0.38 0.80 5.23
N TYR A 297 0.02 1.94 5.80
CA TYR A 297 0.37 3.14 5.02
C TYR A 297 1.67 2.94 4.25
N ILE A 298 2.65 2.26 4.84
CA ILE A 298 3.91 1.90 4.19
C ILE A 298 3.64 1.01 2.97
N ALA A 299 2.82 -0.03 3.12
CA ALA A 299 2.43 -0.89 2.01
C ALA A 299 1.68 -0.12 0.90
N PHE A 300 0.82 0.83 1.26
CA PHE A 300 0.15 1.71 0.30
C PHE A 300 1.14 2.63 -0.42
N ALA A 301 2.12 3.21 0.27
CA ALA A 301 3.17 4.03 -0.34
C ALA A 301 4.03 3.21 -1.32
N CYS A 302 4.43 1.99 -0.94
CA CYS A 302 5.14 1.06 -1.84
C CYS A 302 4.31 0.75 -3.08
N TRP A 303 3.03 0.41 -2.91
CA TRP A 303 2.14 0.12 -4.03
C TRP A 303 2.01 1.34 -4.95
N LYS A 304 1.77 2.53 -4.40
CA LYS A 304 1.60 3.77 -5.17
C LYS A 304 2.88 4.14 -5.95
N ALA A 305 4.06 3.96 -5.35
CA ALA A 305 5.35 4.25 -5.99
C ALA A 305 5.68 3.34 -7.18
N THR A 306 4.95 2.24 -7.35
CA THR A 306 5.17 1.25 -8.41
C THR A 306 4.04 1.20 -9.44
N HIS A 307 3.05 2.08 -9.33
CA HIS A 307 1.88 2.13 -10.22
C HIS A 307 1.65 3.55 -10.72
N ASP A 308 2.01 3.77 -11.97
CA ASP A 308 1.83 5.02 -12.69
C ASP A 308 0.79 4.85 -13.81
N GLY A 309 0.16 5.96 -14.20
CA GLY A 309 -0.78 5.96 -15.30
C GLY A 309 -1.96 6.92 -15.11
N PRO A 310 -2.98 6.85 -15.98
CA PRO A 310 -4.23 7.57 -15.80
C PRO A 310 -4.91 7.19 -14.49
N ASP A 311 -5.56 8.15 -13.82
CA ASP A 311 -6.18 7.93 -12.50
C ASP A 311 -7.16 6.75 -12.51
N SER A 312 -7.97 6.60 -13.57
CA SER A 312 -8.92 5.49 -13.72
C SER A 312 -8.25 4.13 -13.88
N GLU A 313 -7.08 4.07 -14.52
CA GLU A 313 -6.29 2.84 -14.64
C GLU A 313 -5.69 2.46 -13.30
N VAL A 314 -5.07 3.41 -12.62
CA VAL A 314 -4.48 3.20 -11.28
C VAL A 314 -5.53 2.76 -10.27
N VAL A 315 -6.75 3.37 -10.30
CA VAL A 315 -7.89 2.90 -9.48
C VAL A 315 -8.28 1.46 -9.84
N SER A 316 -8.31 1.12 -11.12
CA SER A 316 -8.67 -0.23 -11.57
C SER A 316 -7.63 -1.28 -11.18
N GLN A 317 -6.33 -0.94 -11.25
CA GLN A 317 -5.24 -1.77 -10.77
C GLN A 317 -5.31 -1.96 -9.25
N LEU A 318 -5.56 -0.87 -8.49
CA LEU A 318 -5.76 -0.96 -7.05
C LEU A 318 -6.90 -1.94 -6.71
N ILE A 319 -8.04 -1.82 -7.39
CA ILE A 319 -9.18 -2.72 -7.19
C ILE A 319 -8.78 -4.18 -7.48
N ALA A 320 -8.10 -4.44 -8.59
CA ALA A 320 -7.65 -5.77 -8.98
C ALA A 320 -6.69 -6.37 -7.93
N ASP A 321 -5.79 -5.56 -7.40
CA ASP A 321 -4.81 -6.00 -6.42
C ASP A 321 -5.42 -6.24 -5.03
N ILE A 322 -6.20 -5.29 -4.50
CA ILE A 322 -6.84 -5.50 -3.19
C ILE A 322 -7.92 -6.59 -3.21
N ALA A 323 -8.47 -6.92 -4.39
CA ALA A 323 -9.36 -8.07 -4.55
C ALA A 323 -8.65 -9.41 -4.33
N LYS A 324 -7.33 -9.46 -4.49
CA LYS A 324 -6.50 -10.64 -4.19
C LYS A 324 -6.35 -10.90 -2.69
N GLY A 325 -6.54 -9.89 -1.84
CA GLY A 325 -6.43 -10.00 -0.38
C GLY A 325 -7.43 -11.01 0.21
N THR A 326 -7.00 -11.76 1.22
CA THR A 326 -7.79 -12.84 1.85
C THR A 326 -7.98 -12.65 3.34
N SER A 327 -7.15 -11.82 3.98
CA SER A 327 -7.06 -11.68 5.44
C SER A 327 -7.56 -10.37 5.98
N VAL A 328 -8.49 -9.71 5.28
CA VAL A 328 -9.06 -8.43 5.71
C VAL A 328 -9.69 -8.53 7.10
N LYS A 329 -9.13 -7.78 8.05
CA LYS A 329 -9.57 -7.79 9.44
C LYS A 329 -10.90 -7.06 9.63
N ILE A 330 -11.77 -7.65 10.44
CA ILE A 330 -13.00 -6.98 10.87
C ILE A 330 -12.67 -5.84 11.85
N THR A 331 -13.58 -4.87 11.94
CA THR A 331 -13.46 -3.64 12.75
C THR A 331 -12.92 -3.86 14.17
N LYS A 332 -13.40 -4.88 14.90
CA LYS A 332 -12.92 -5.20 16.26
C LYS A 332 -11.42 -5.53 16.33
N LYS A 333 -10.88 -6.21 15.31
CA LYS A 333 -9.45 -6.60 15.26
C LYS A 333 -8.54 -5.46 14.84
N ILE A 334 -9.06 -4.39 14.24
CA ILE A 334 -8.28 -3.23 13.84
C ILE A 334 -7.80 -2.43 15.06
N SER A 335 -8.62 -2.28 16.09
CA SER A 335 -8.25 -1.57 17.32
C SER A 335 -7.25 -2.34 18.19
N ASP A 336 -7.15 -3.66 18.02
CA ASP A 336 -6.35 -4.56 18.87
C ASP A 336 -4.94 -4.84 18.30
N ARG A 337 -4.53 -4.07 17.26
CA ARG A 337 -3.16 -4.16 16.72
C ARG A 337 -2.12 -3.81 17.78
N ALA A 338 -0.97 -4.44 17.72
CA ALA A 338 0.18 -4.12 18.54
C ALA A 338 0.53 -2.62 18.42
N ALA A 339 0.90 -1.98 19.52
CA ALA A 339 1.21 -0.55 19.56
C ALA A 339 2.31 -0.19 18.57
N LEU A 340 3.35 -1.02 18.50
CA LEU A 340 4.42 -0.97 17.51
C LEU A 340 4.57 -2.36 16.88
N PRO A 341 4.26 -2.52 15.58
CA PRO A 341 4.33 -3.82 14.89
C PRO A 341 5.78 -4.10 14.45
N THR A 342 6.68 -4.34 15.40
CA THR A 342 8.06 -4.74 15.13
C THR A 342 8.15 -6.21 14.73
N ILE A 343 9.22 -6.55 13.99
CA ILE A 343 9.62 -7.93 13.76
C ILE A 343 10.34 -8.42 15.02
N THR A 344 9.85 -9.50 15.60
CA THR A 344 10.46 -10.18 16.75
C THR A 344 11.32 -11.36 16.31
#